data_09f9b1979063d37b9d8aadae0150b684
#
_entry.id   09f9b1979063d37b9d8aadae0150b684
#
_cell.length_a   1.000
_cell.length_b   1.000
_cell.length_c   1.000
_cell.angle_alpha   90.00
_cell.angle_beta   90.00
_cell.angle_gamma   90.00
#
_symmetry.space_group_name_H-M   'P 1'
#
loop_
_entity.id
_entity.type
_entity.pdbx_description
1 polymer ?
#
loop_
_entity_poly.entity_id
_entity_poly.type
_entity_poly.pdbx_seq_one_letter_code
_entity_poly.pdbx_strand_id
1 'polypeptide(L)'
;MDCNRHNASIRILVRLAELVLRQKRRALMKFKTRIKELRARYDLTQDDLAKSVGVRRETILYLEKGKYNPSLMLAHQIAQTLKTTIDDLFIFEDEKNLNEY
;
A
#
# COMPACT_ATOMS: atom_id res chain seq x y z
N MET A 1 -4.69 40.90 -21.37
CA MET A 1 -4.81 40.58 -19.96
C MET A 1 -5.77 39.41 -19.68
N ASP A 2 -6.85 39.35 -20.41
CA ASP A 2 -7.80 38.25 -20.26
C ASP A 2 -7.18 36.90 -20.62
N CYS A 3 -6.24 36.88 -21.55
CA CYS A 3 -5.54 35.67 -21.93
C CYS A 3 -4.71 35.09 -20.79
N ASN A 4 -4.13 35.95 -19.94
CA ASN A 4 -3.34 35.48 -18.81
C ASN A 4 -4.22 34.83 -17.75
N ARG A 5 -5.40 35.40 -17.51
CA ARG A 5 -6.34 34.82 -16.56
C ARG A 5 -6.84 33.47 -17.06
N HIS A 6 -7.14 33.40 -18.34
CA HIS A 6 -7.62 32.17 -18.96
C HIS A 6 -6.55 31.09 -18.89
N ASN A 7 -5.30 31.43 -19.19
CA ASN A 7 -4.19 30.50 -19.11
C ASN A 7 -3.95 30.01 -17.68
N ALA A 8 -4.09 30.90 -16.70
CA ALA A 8 -3.94 30.53 -15.30
C ALA A 8 -5.01 29.51 -14.87
N SER A 9 -6.27 29.72 -15.29
CA SER A 9 -7.34 28.79 -15.00
C SER A 9 -7.09 27.43 -15.63
N ILE A 10 -6.63 27.40 -16.86
CA ILE A 10 -6.32 26.16 -17.56
C ILE A 10 -5.18 25.43 -16.84
N ARG A 11 -4.15 26.15 -16.42
CA ARG A 11 -3.03 25.55 -15.67
C ARG A 11 -3.49 24.91 -14.37
N ILE A 12 -4.38 25.59 -13.64
CA ILE A 12 -4.94 25.06 -12.40
C ILE A 12 -5.70 23.77 -12.67
N LEU A 13 -6.55 23.77 -13.72
CA LEU A 13 -7.34 22.59 -14.09
C LEU A 13 -6.44 21.40 -14.47
N VAL A 14 -5.42 21.68 -15.26
CA VAL A 14 -4.45 20.63 -15.65
C VAL A 14 -3.74 20.08 -14.43
N ARG A 15 -3.32 20.94 -13.53
CA ARG A 15 -2.64 20.52 -12.31
C ARG A 15 -3.54 19.67 -11.42
N LEU A 16 -4.82 20.06 -11.29
CA LEU A 16 -5.78 19.26 -10.53
C LEU A 16 -6.02 17.91 -11.17
N ALA A 17 -6.13 17.87 -12.50
CA ALA A 17 -6.28 16.61 -13.22
C ALA A 17 -5.07 15.70 -13.01
N GLU A 18 -3.86 16.27 -13.02
CA GLU A 18 -2.65 15.50 -12.77
C GLU A 18 -2.64 14.93 -11.35
N LEU A 19 -3.07 15.70 -10.36
CA LEU A 19 -3.14 15.22 -8.98
C LEU A 19 -4.14 14.07 -8.85
N VAL A 20 -5.31 14.19 -9.49
CA VAL A 20 -6.32 13.13 -9.48
C VAL A 20 -5.77 11.85 -10.13
N LEU A 21 -5.12 11.99 -11.28
CA LEU A 21 -4.52 10.85 -11.97
C LEU A 21 -3.42 10.20 -11.13
N ARG A 22 -2.64 11.02 -10.44
CA ARG A 22 -1.58 10.51 -9.57
C ARG A 22 -2.17 9.72 -8.41
N GLN A 23 -3.27 10.19 -7.82
CA GLN A 23 -3.95 9.46 -6.77
C GLN A 23 -4.54 8.15 -7.27
N LYS A 24 -5.11 8.15 -8.47
CA LYS A 24 -5.63 6.92 -9.07
C LYS A 24 -4.53 5.91 -9.34
N ARG A 25 -3.36 6.36 -9.78
CA ARG A 25 -2.21 5.48 -9.95
C ARG A 25 -1.79 4.85 -8.64
N ARG A 26 -1.77 5.64 -7.56
CA ARG A 26 -1.45 5.11 -6.23
C ARG A 26 -2.48 4.08 -5.79
N ALA A 27 -3.77 4.33 -6.08
CA ALA A 27 -4.82 3.38 -5.75
C ALA A 27 -4.69 2.08 -6.55
N LEU A 28 -4.07 2.14 -7.74
CA LEU A 28 -3.81 0.98 -8.57
C LEU A 28 -2.51 0.27 -8.22
N MET A 29 -1.64 0.90 -7.41
CA MET A 29 -0.42 0.25 -6.96
C MET A 29 -0.79 -0.94 -6.07
N LYS A 30 -0.33 -2.09 -6.47
CA LYS A 30 -0.56 -3.31 -5.75
C LYS A 30 0.70 -3.70 -4.99
N PHE A 31 0.50 -4.35 -3.89
CA PHE A 31 1.60 -4.96 -3.18
C PHE A 31 1.26 -6.41 -2.91
N LYS A 32 2.28 -7.24 -2.82
CA LYS A 32 2.17 -8.61 -2.39
C LYS A 32 2.77 -8.72 -1.00
N THR A 33 2.28 -9.66 -0.23
CA THR A 33 2.83 -9.88 1.10
C THR A 33 3.34 -11.29 1.24
N ARG A 34 4.29 -11.46 2.13
CA ARG A 34 4.77 -12.77 2.54
C ARG A 34 4.17 -13.20 3.88
N ILE A 35 3.08 -12.56 4.29
CA ILE A 35 2.46 -12.82 5.58
C ILE A 35 2.06 -14.28 5.69
N LYS A 36 1.36 -14.81 4.69
CA LYS A 36 0.89 -16.19 4.69
C LYS A 36 2.07 -17.18 4.77
N GLU A 37 3.11 -16.94 3.99
CA GLU A 37 4.31 -17.76 4.00
C GLU A 37 4.98 -17.78 5.36
N LEU A 38 5.15 -16.61 5.96
CA LEU A 38 5.82 -16.51 7.25
C LEU A 38 4.95 -17.00 8.40
N ARG A 39 3.62 -16.80 8.30
CA ARG A 39 2.70 -17.43 9.27
C ARG A 39 2.86 -18.93 9.28
N ALA A 40 2.90 -19.53 8.09
CA ALA A 40 3.06 -20.98 7.97
C ALA A 40 4.38 -21.44 8.60
N ARG A 41 5.43 -20.65 8.43
CA ARG A 41 6.75 -20.97 9.00
C ARG A 41 6.70 -21.02 10.53
N TYR A 42 5.89 -20.17 11.16
CA TYR A 42 5.78 -20.09 12.61
C TYR A 42 4.51 -20.73 13.15
N ASP A 43 3.80 -21.48 12.32
CA ASP A 43 2.55 -22.17 12.69
C ASP A 43 1.50 -21.23 13.28
N LEU A 44 1.38 -20.04 12.71
CA LEU A 44 0.40 -19.05 13.15
C LEU A 44 -0.80 -19.04 12.20
N THR A 45 -2.00 -19.06 12.79
CA THR A 45 -3.21 -18.84 12.01
C THR A 45 -3.41 -17.35 11.77
N GLN A 46 -4.32 -17.00 10.85
CA GLN A 46 -4.69 -15.60 10.65
C GLN A 46 -5.20 -14.99 11.97
N ASP A 47 -5.98 -15.75 12.72
CA ASP A 47 -6.51 -15.29 13.99
C ASP A 47 -5.41 -15.08 15.03
N ASP A 48 -4.44 -15.99 15.09
CA ASP A 48 -3.31 -15.86 16.00
C ASP A 48 -2.52 -14.58 15.73
N LEU A 49 -2.23 -14.33 14.47
CA LEU A 49 -1.52 -13.12 14.08
C LEU A 49 -2.34 -11.87 14.38
N ALA A 50 -3.64 -11.91 14.06
CA ALA A 50 -4.54 -10.80 14.33
C ALA A 50 -4.57 -10.44 15.81
N LYS A 51 -4.68 -11.43 16.67
CA LYS A 51 -4.66 -11.21 18.12
C LYS A 51 -3.33 -10.64 18.60
N SER A 52 -2.23 -11.11 18.02
CA SER A 52 -0.88 -10.63 18.40
C SER A 52 -0.70 -9.16 18.10
N VAL A 53 -1.30 -8.65 17.04
CA VAL A 53 -1.14 -7.24 16.64
C VAL A 53 -2.37 -6.39 16.93
N GLY A 54 -3.39 -6.96 17.57
CA GLY A 54 -4.55 -6.21 18.04
C GLY A 54 -5.53 -5.78 16.96
N VAL A 55 -5.69 -6.59 15.92
CA VAL A 55 -6.65 -6.30 14.85
C VAL A 55 -7.58 -7.50 14.66
N ARG A 56 -8.58 -7.33 13.82
CA ARG A 56 -9.50 -8.40 13.49
C ARG A 56 -8.87 -9.35 12.47
N ARG A 57 -9.31 -10.60 12.50
CA ARG A 57 -8.85 -11.61 11.54
C ARG A 57 -9.06 -11.15 10.10
N GLU A 58 -10.18 -10.48 9.81
CA GLU A 58 -10.50 -9.99 8.47
C GLU A 58 -9.46 -9.00 7.96
N THR A 59 -8.90 -8.20 8.86
CA THR A 59 -7.82 -7.28 8.49
C THR A 59 -6.61 -8.03 7.96
N ILE A 60 -6.22 -9.11 8.63
CA ILE A 60 -5.11 -9.95 8.17
C ILE A 60 -5.46 -10.61 6.83
N LEU A 61 -6.69 -11.11 6.71
CA LEU A 61 -7.14 -11.71 5.45
C LEU A 61 -7.00 -10.75 4.28
N TYR A 62 -7.47 -9.51 4.44
CA TYR A 62 -7.38 -8.51 3.37
C TYR A 62 -5.95 -8.05 3.12
N LEU A 63 -5.12 -8.00 4.15
CA LEU A 63 -3.70 -7.72 3.98
C LEU A 63 -3.02 -8.77 3.12
N GLU A 64 -3.30 -10.04 3.39
CA GLU A 64 -2.71 -11.13 2.62
C GLU A 64 -3.12 -11.10 1.16
N LYS A 65 -4.32 -10.58 0.88
CA LYS A 65 -4.81 -10.43 -0.49
C LYS A 65 -4.32 -9.15 -1.16
N GLY A 66 -3.58 -8.31 -0.46
CA GLY A 66 -3.12 -7.04 -1.00
C GLY A 66 -4.23 -6.01 -1.16
N LYS A 67 -5.34 -6.17 -0.45
CA LYS A 67 -6.52 -5.30 -0.59
C LYS A 67 -6.70 -4.31 0.54
N TYR A 68 -5.77 -4.23 1.45
CA TYR A 68 -5.85 -3.32 2.59
C TYR A 68 -4.49 -2.69 2.82
N ASN A 69 -4.44 -1.36 2.88
CA ASN A 69 -3.22 -0.64 3.19
C ASN A 69 -3.09 -0.52 4.70
N PRO A 70 -2.14 -1.21 5.31
CA PRO A 70 -1.96 -1.09 6.75
C PRO A 70 -1.35 0.25 7.11
N SER A 71 -1.59 0.69 8.34
CA SER A 71 -0.84 1.80 8.89
C SER A 71 0.63 1.36 9.05
N LEU A 72 1.52 2.35 9.11
CA LEU A 72 2.93 2.04 9.31
C LEU A 72 3.15 1.27 10.62
N MET A 73 2.43 1.64 11.67
CA MET A 73 2.55 0.95 12.95
C MET A 73 2.09 -0.50 12.86
N LEU A 74 0.96 -0.75 12.17
CA LEU A 74 0.46 -2.11 12.02
C LEU A 74 1.44 -2.96 11.19
N ALA A 75 1.95 -2.39 10.09
CA ALA A 75 2.94 -3.10 9.27
C ALA A 75 4.18 -3.46 10.08
N HIS A 76 4.65 -2.54 10.92
CA HIS A 76 5.80 -2.76 11.77
C HIS A 76 5.54 -3.86 12.80
N GLN A 77 4.37 -3.85 13.42
CA GLN A 77 4.00 -4.85 14.42
C GLN A 77 3.90 -6.25 13.80
N ILE A 78 3.33 -6.33 12.61
CA ILE A 78 3.25 -7.61 11.90
C ILE A 78 4.66 -8.11 11.56
N ALA A 79 5.50 -7.23 11.05
CA ALA A 79 6.87 -7.60 10.73
C ALA A 79 7.63 -8.10 11.96
N GLN A 80 7.49 -7.43 13.10
CA GLN A 80 8.11 -7.86 14.33
C GLN A 80 7.61 -9.23 14.78
N THR A 81 6.31 -9.45 14.71
CA THR A 81 5.70 -10.73 15.10
C THR A 81 6.22 -11.87 14.24
N LEU A 82 6.41 -11.61 12.95
CA LEU A 82 6.91 -12.58 11.99
C LEU A 82 8.44 -12.59 11.88
N LYS A 83 9.12 -11.83 12.74
CA LYS A 83 10.57 -11.79 12.82
C LYS A 83 11.23 -11.40 11.50
N THR A 84 10.67 -10.38 10.87
CA THR A 84 11.14 -9.89 9.58
C THR A 84 11.09 -8.36 9.57
N THR A 85 11.45 -7.77 8.43
CA THR A 85 11.35 -6.33 8.23
C THR A 85 10.16 -6.02 7.33
N ILE A 86 9.73 -4.76 7.33
CA ILE A 86 8.65 -4.32 6.44
C ILE A 86 9.06 -4.55 4.98
N ASP A 87 10.29 -4.23 4.63
CA ASP A 87 10.77 -4.38 3.25
C ASP A 87 10.76 -5.83 2.78
N ASP A 88 11.05 -6.77 3.67
CA ASP A 88 11.02 -8.20 3.33
C ASP A 88 9.60 -8.75 3.34
N LEU A 89 8.72 -8.17 4.16
CA LEU A 89 7.36 -8.65 4.31
C LEU A 89 6.46 -8.20 3.19
N PHE A 90 6.58 -6.94 2.77
CA PHE A 90 5.75 -6.33 1.75
C PHE A 90 6.55 -6.14 0.47
N ILE A 91 6.07 -6.73 -0.61
CA ILE A 91 6.71 -6.63 -1.92
C ILE A 91 5.85 -5.68 -2.75
N PHE A 92 6.39 -4.52 -3.05
CA PHE A 92 5.67 -3.52 -3.82
C PHE A 92 5.87 -3.78 -5.31
N GLU A 93 4.77 -3.90 -6.03
CA GLU A 93 4.80 -3.93 -7.48
C GLU A 93 4.86 -2.49 -7.93
N ASP A 94 6.05 -1.92 -7.91
CA ASP A 94 6.19 -0.53 -8.26
C ASP A 94 6.23 -0.36 -9.77
N GLU A 95 6.09 0.89 -10.16
CA GLU A 95 6.05 1.28 -11.55
C GLU A 95 7.45 1.48 -12.13
N LYS A 96 8.44 0.78 -11.63
CA LYS A 96 9.79 0.91 -12.16
C LYS A 96 9.85 0.67 -13.66
N ASN A 97 9.03 -0.24 -14.10
CA ASN A 97 8.97 -0.55 -15.53
C ASN A 97 8.44 0.61 -16.35
N LEU A 98 7.73 1.52 -15.71
CA LEU A 98 7.21 2.71 -16.38
C LEU A 98 8.20 3.85 -16.41
N ASN A 99 9.27 3.76 -15.64
CA ASN A 99 10.25 4.82 -15.50
C ASN A 99 11.58 4.49 -16.17
N GLU A 100 11.60 3.47 -16.96
CA GLU A 100 12.81 3.01 -17.61
C GLU A 100 13.03 3.63 -18.98
N TYR A 101 12.54 4.82 -19.17
CA TYR A 101 12.72 5.51 -20.46
C TYR A 101 13.20 6.90 -20.25
#